data_34c759b53718e99d634af72290d37c50
#
_entry.id   34c759b53718e99d634af72290d37c50
#
_cell.length_a   1.000
_cell.length_b   1.000
_cell.length_c   1.000
_cell.angle_alpha   90.00
_cell.angle_beta   90.00
_cell.angle_gamma   90.00
#
_symmetry.space_group_name_H-M   'P 1'
#
loop_
_entity.id
_entity.type
_entity.pdbx_description
1 polymer ?
#
loop_
_entity_poly.entity_id
_entity_poly.type
_entity_poly.pdbx_seq_one_letter_code
_entity_poly.pdbx_strand_id
1 'polypeptide(L)'
;MTKFKKILAVVLAGAMLMAFAACGDKNSSSETESKNDTQSAATEAGDSATTDEPAGEPKYATAGKLTMATNASFPPYEYYENEQIIGIDAEVAALIADKLGVELEIKDMEFGSIIGAVQTGAVDIGMAGMTVTEDRLKTIDFTDSYATAVQVIIVKEDSEIASADDLEGKTVGVQENTTGDIFATDDLGEGNVKRYNKGNDAVAALASGVVDAVIIDNEPAKSFVAANDGLKILDTSYADEQYAIAVSKDNKGLTEAVNKALSELKEDGSLDKIVEKYIPAE
;
A
#
# COMPACT_ATOMS: atom_id res chain seq x y z
N MET A 1 7.23 -25.93 -13.53
CA MET A 1 8.19 -25.19 -14.38
C MET A 1 7.70 -23.77 -14.58
N THR A 2 8.33 -22.86 -13.88
CA THR A 2 8.44 -21.43 -14.16
C THR A 2 7.14 -20.62 -14.31
N LYS A 3 6.47 -20.29 -13.20
CA LYS A 3 5.46 -19.23 -13.16
C LYS A 3 5.77 -18.10 -12.17
N PHE A 4 6.84 -18.20 -11.40
CA PHE A 4 7.24 -17.17 -10.43
C PHE A 4 8.19 -16.15 -11.05
N LYS A 5 7.67 -15.23 -11.85
CA LYS A 5 8.30 -13.98 -12.24
C LYS A 5 7.24 -12.92 -12.50
N LYS A 6 6.68 -12.37 -11.43
CA LYS A 6 6.06 -11.05 -11.54
C LYS A 6 7.10 -10.01 -11.12
N ILE A 7 7.89 -9.58 -12.09
CA ILE A 7 8.80 -8.45 -11.98
C ILE A 7 7.95 -7.18 -11.99
N LEU A 8 8.05 -6.42 -10.92
CA LEU A 8 7.56 -5.06 -10.83
C LEU A 8 8.21 -4.21 -11.93
N ALA A 9 7.44 -3.76 -12.91
CA ALA A 9 7.91 -2.86 -13.96
C ALA A 9 7.97 -1.43 -13.41
N VAL A 10 9.15 -1.01 -13.01
CA VAL A 10 9.46 0.41 -12.78
C VAL A 10 9.50 1.10 -14.14
N VAL A 11 8.52 1.95 -14.44
CA VAL A 11 8.52 2.81 -15.62
C VAL A 11 9.45 3.99 -15.35
N LEU A 12 10.68 3.88 -15.81
CA LEU A 12 11.58 5.03 -15.97
C LEU A 12 11.26 5.70 -17.31
N ALA A 13 10.64 6.86 -17.26
CA ALA A 13 10.48 7.74 -18.43
C ALA A 13 11.83 8.40 -18.75
N GLY A 14 12.56 7.82 -19.70
CA GLY A 14 13.74 8.41 -20.28
C GLY A 14 13.40 9.25 -21.50
N ALA A 15 13.54 10.56 -21.41
CA ALA A 15 13.44 11.49 -22.55
C ALA A 15 14.64 11.30 -23.48
N MET A 16 14.42 10.94 -24.74
CA MET A 16 15.43 10.96 -25.79
C MET A 16 15.04 12.01 -26.84
N LEU A 17 15.77 13.11 -26.85
CA LEU A 17 15.81 14.04 -27.97
C LEU A 17 16.54 13.38 -29.16
N MET A 18 15.91 13.40 -30.33
CA MET A 18 16.63 13.21 -31.59
C MET A 18 16.34 14.38 -32.54
N ALA A 19 17.44 15.00 -32.95
CA ALA A 19 17.51 16.08 -33.88
C ALA A 19 17.34 15.61 -35.32
N PHE A 20 16.72 16.47 -36.14
CA PHE A 20 16.52 16.29 -37.57
C PHE A 20 17.67 16.82 -38.40
N ALA A 21 17.93 16.16 -39.53
CA ALA A 21 18.55 16.79 -40.70
C ALA A 21 17.73 16.47 -41.95
N ALA A 22 17.52 17.51 -42.72
CA ALA A 22 16.71 17.58 -43.93
C ALA A 22 17.51 17.22 -45.18
N CYS A 23 16.80 16.89 -46.28
CA CYS A 23 17.00 17.23 -47.71
C CYS A 23 16.13 16.28 -48.51
N GLY A 24 15.22 16.73 -49.38
CA GLY A 24 15.34 17.48 -50.60
C GLY A 24 15.09 16.57 -51.79
N ASP A 25 14.14 16.70 -52.61
CA ASP A 25 14.05 17.42 -53.87
C ASP A 25 12.97 16.85 -54.82
N LYS A 26 12.22 17.78 -55.41
CA LYS A 26 11.65 17.92 -56.78
C LYS A 26 10.83 16.80 -57.45
N ASN A 27 9.65 17.12 -57.92
CA ASN A 27 9.19 17.71 -59.18
C ASN A 27 7.89 17.11 -59.74
N SER A 28 7.01 17.97 -60.12
CA SER A 28 6.30 18.26 -61.39
C SER A 28 4.83 17.83 -61.53
N SER A 29 4.02 18.94 -61.62
CA SER A 29 2.91 19.25 -62.55
C SER A 29 1.73 18.28 -62.72
N SER A 30 0.46 18.72 -62.61
CA SER A 30 -0.27 19.67 -63.48
C SER A 30 -1.69 19.91 -62.99
N GLU A 31 -2.11 21.15 -63.16
CA GLU A 31 -3.41 21.78 -63.22
C GLU A 31 -4.71 20.96 -63.25
N THR A 32 -5.71 21.36 -62.46
CA THR A 32 -6.95 21.96 -62.96
C THR A 32 -7.79 22.55 -61.84
N GLU A 33 -8.30 23.74 -62.05
CA GLU A 33 -9.16 24.57 -61.18
C GLU A 33 -10.50 23.91 -60.82
N SER A 34 -10.98 24.14 -59.58
CA SER A 34 -12.33 24.68 -59.38
C SER A 34 -12.48 25.21 -57.95
N LYS A 35 -12.96 26.44 -57.88
CA LYS A 35 -13.30 27.22 -56.68
C LYS A 35 -14.45 26.58 -55.94
N ASN A 36 -14.36 26.49 -54.62
CA ASN A 36 -15.46 26.98 -53.77
C ASN A 36 -14.99 27.20 -52.33
N ASP A 37 -15.38 28.37 -51.83
CA ASP A 37 -15.15 28.84 -50.47
C ASP A 37 -15.77 27.91 -49.40
N THR A 38 -15.03 27.61 -48.35
CA THR A 38 -15.59 27.54 -47.00
C THR A 38 -14.47 27.49 -45.97
N GLN A 39 -14.38 28.53 -45.24
CA GLN A 39 -13.95 28.80 -43.88
C GLN A 39 -13.06 27.74 -43.16
N SER A 40 -11.84 28.18 -42.92
CA SER A 40 -10.83 27.59 -42.06
C SER A 40 -11.34 27.44 -40.62
N ALA A 41 -11.35 26.20 -40.11
CA ALA A 41 -11.31 25.93 -38.69
C ALA A 41 -9.92 25.35 -38.35
N ALA A 42 -9.08 26.18 -37.76
CA ALA A 42 -7.84 25.77 -37.18
C ALA A 42 -8.15 24.84 -35.98
N THR A 43 -7.75 23.59 -36.10
CA THR A 43 -7.74 22.68 -34.95
C THR A 43 -6.46 22.96 -34.17
N GLU A 44 -6.59 23.75 -33.11
CA GLU A 44 -5.55 23.88 -32.11
C GLU A 44 -5.39 22.50 -31.43
N ALA A 45 -4.18 21.97 -31.48
CA ALA A 45 -3.76 20.88 -30.64
C ALA A 45 -3.81 21.39 -29.20
N GLY A 46 -4.82 20.96 -28.44
CA GLY A 46 -4.94 21.24 -27.03
C GLY A 46 -3.81 20.56 -26.30
N ASP A 47 -2.86 21.35 -25.85
CA ASP A 47 -1.93 21.06 -24.80
C ASP A 47 -2.78 20.81 -23.52
N SER A 48 -2.90 19.56 -23.12
CA SER A 48 -3.56 19.18 -21.87
C SER A 48 -2.61 19.53 -20.73
N ALA A 49 -2.51 20.81 -20.43
CA ALA A 49 -2.00 21.27 -19.15
C ALA A 49 -3.00 20.78 -18.09
N THR A 50 -2.60 19.80 -17.32
CA THR A 50 -3.23 19.50 -16.03
C THR A 50 -3.14 20.78 -15.21
N THR A 51 -4.24 21.52 -15.14
CA THR A 51 -4.39 22.62 -14.18
C THR A 51 -4.40 21.95 -12.81
N ASP A 52 -3.30 22.10 -12.10
CA ASP A 52 -3.20 21.86 -10.65
C ASP A 52 -4.17 22.85 -9.99
N GLU A 53 -5.42 22.44 -9.82
CA GLU A 53 -6.34 23.14 -8.95
C GLU A 53 -5.79 22.98 -7.54
N PRO A 54 -5.55 24.07 -6.77
CA PRO A 54 -4.99 23.95 -5.43
C PRO A 54 -5.91 23.03 -4.62
N ALA A 55 -5.32 22.00 -4.02
CA ALA A 55 -6.03 21.13 -3.10
C ALA A 55 -6.66 22.00 -2.01
N GLY A 56 -7.95 21.85 -1.79
CA GLY A 56 -8.68 22.62 -0.78
C GLY A 56 -8.11 22.43 0.62
N GLU A 57 -8.67 23.11 1.59
CA GLU A 57 -8.29 22.86 3.00
C GLU A 57 -8.66 21.44 3.44
N PRO A 58 -7.89 20.82 4.37
CA PRO A 58 -8.23 19.52 4.97
C PRO A 58 -9.63 19.52 5.55
N LYS A 59 -10.41 18.48 5.25
CA LYS A 59 -11.72 18.25 5.87
C LYS A 59 -11.58 17.11 6.87
N TYR A 60 -12.23 17.26 8.02
CA TYR A 60 -12.20 16.27 9.10
C TYR A 60 -13.60 15.71 9.36
N ALA A 61 -13.70 14.40 9.56
CA ALA A 61 -14.94 13.72 9.94
C ALA A 61 -15.51 14.26 11.27
N THR A 62 -14.61 14.62 12.18
CA THR A 62 -14.91 15.29 13.45
C THR A 62 -14.09 16.55 13.57
N ALA A 63 -14.74 17.70 13.76
CA ALA A 63 -14.04 18.98 13.87
C ALA A 63 -12.97 18.96 14.98
N GLY A 64 -11.76 19.39 14.64
CA GLY A 64 -10.62 19.45 15.55
C GLY A 64 -9.95 18.10 15.86
N LYS A 65 -10.34 17.02 15.15
CA LYS A 65 -9.77 15.69 15.32
C LYS A 65 -9.32 15.10 13.99
N LEU A 66 -8.22 14.39 14.01
CA LEU A 66 -7.82 13.44 12.98
C LEU A 66 -8.28 12.05 13.41
N THR A 67 -9.30 11.51 12.73
CA THR A 67 -9.79 10.16 13.02
C THR A 67 -9.06 9.13 12.16
N MET A 68 -8.39 8.18 12.80
CA MET A 68 -7.62 7.10 12.17
C MET A 68 -8.32 5.77 12.35
N ALA A 69 -8.61 5.05 11.25
CA ALA A 69 -8.96 3.64 11.30
C ALA A 69 -7.71 2.77 11.25
N THR A 70 -7.67 1.73 12.07
CA THR A 70 -6.60 0.73 12.13
C THR A 70 -7.16 -0.65 12.44
N ASN A 71 -6.33 -1.71 12.35
CA ASN A 71 -6.64 -3.05 12.85
C ASN A 71 -5.58 -3.47 13.88
N ALA A 72 -5.85 -3.16 15.15
CA ALA A 72 -4.88 -3.22 16.25
C ALA A 72 -4.52 -4.65 16.69
N SER A 73 -4.04 -5.46 15.75
CA SER A 73 -3.55 -6.83 15.95
C SER A 73 -2.32 -7.14 15.10
N PHE A 74 -1.53 -6.11 14.72
CA PHE A 74 -0.43 -6.21 13.76
C PHE A 74 0.87 -5.60 14.31
N PRO A 75 1.44 -6.19 15.39
CA PRO A 75 2.69 -5.70 15.97
C PRO A 75 3.84 -5.82 14.97
N PRO A 76 4.77 -4.85 14.93
CA PRO A 76 4.92 -3.70 15.82
C PRO A 76 4.24 -2.42 15.30
N TYR A 77 3.42 -2.51 14.25
CA TYR A 77 2.80 -1.34 13.62
C TYR A 77 1.61 -0.82 14.40
N GLU A 78 0.63 -1.67 14.75
CA GLU A 78 -0.54 -1.31 15.55
C GLU A 78 -1.04 -2.50 16.35
N TYR A 79 -1.05 -2.37 17.65
CA TYR A 79 -1.48 -3.43 18.57
C TYR A 79 -1.88 -2.88 19.93
N TYR A 80 -2.62 -3.69 20.70
CA TYR A 80 -2.99 -3.34 22.05
C TYR A 80 -1.88 -3.65 23.05
N GLU A 81 -1.53 -2.66 23.88
CA GLU A 81 -0.77 -2.83 25.11
C GLU A 81 -1.47 -2.05 26.22
N ASN A 82 -1.78 -2.73 27.34
CA ASN A 82 -2.48 -2.14 28.50
C ASN A 82 -3.75 -1.35 28.09
N GLU A 83 -4.59 -1.93 27.24
CA GLU A 83 -5.84 -1.36 26.71
C GLU A 83 -5.65 -0.12 25.83
N GLN A 84 -4.44 0.23 25.48
CA GLN A 84 -4.11 1.31 24.55
C GLN A 84 -3.59 0.75 23.23
N ILE A 85 -3.96 1.40 22.12
CA ILE A 85 -3.38 1.09 20.81
C ILE A 85 -2.07 1.84 20.70
N ILE A 86 -0.99 1.08 20.52
CA ILE A 86 0.38 1.56 20.35
C ILE A 86 1.00 0.97 19.10
N GLY A 87 2.20 1.38 18.76
CA GLY A 87 2.97 0.91 17.62
C GLY A 87 3.39 2.04 16.69
N ILE A 88 4.09 1.69 15.62
CA ILE A 88 4.64 2.64 14.66
C ILE A 88 3.51 3.52 14.08
N ASP A 89 2.43 2.91 13.62
CA ASP A 89 1.31 3.60 12.98
C ASP A 89 0.62 4.57 13.95
N ALA A 90 0.38 4.13 15.18
CA ALA A 90 -0.25 4.96 16.20
C ALA A 90 0.62 6.18 16.57
N GLU A 91 1.95 6.01 16.71
CA GLU A 91 2.85 7.10 17.06
C GLU A 91 3.10 8.07 15.90
N VAL A 92 3.24 7.55 14.67
CA VAL A 92 3.36 8.40 13.47
C VAL A 92 2.08 9.20 13.26
N ALA A 93 0.90 8.59 13.41
CA ALA A 93 -0.37 9.31 13.32
C ALA A 93 -0.51 10.41 14.39
N ALA A 94 -0.02 10.16 15.62
CA ALA A 94 -0.02 11.17 16.68
C ALA A 94 0.85 12.39 16.32
N LEU A 95 2.05 12.16 15.78
CA LEU A 95 2.90 13.26 15.33
C LEU A 95 2.32 14.01 14.12
N ILE A 96 1.63 13.31 13.22
CA ILE A 96 0.91 13.94 12.11
C ILE A 96 -0.21 14.83 12.66
N ALA A 97 -1.03 14.33 13.59
CA ALA A 97 -2.11 15.11 14.22
C ALA A 97 -1.57 16.36 14.92
N ASP A 98 -0.46 16.24 15.65
CA ASP A 98 0.23 17.37 16.29
C ASP A 98 0.66 18.43 15.27
N LYS A 99 1.25 18.02 14.15
CA LYS A 99 1.65 18.94 13.05
C LYS A 99 0.45 19.61 12.37
N LEU A 100 -0.68 18.93 12.31
CA LEU A 100 -1.94 19.46 11.78
C LEU A 100 -2.70 20.32 12.80
N GLY A 101 -2.27 20.33 14.07
CA GLY A 101 -2.90 21.10 15.15
C GLY A 101 -4.26 20.54 15.58
N VAL A 102 -4.47 19.23 15.49
CA VAL A 102 -5.71 18.52 15.83
C VAL A 102 -5.44 17.37 16.81
N GLU A 103 -6.49 16.89 17.50
CA GLU A 103 -6.43 15.71 18.37
C GLU A 103 -6.48 14.41 17.54
N LEU A 104 -5.67 13.39 17.86
CA LEU A 104 -5.79 12.07 17.26
C LEU A 104 -6.89 11.26 17.97
N GLU A 105 -7.77 10.62 17.16
CA GLU A 105 -8.73 9.61 17.63
C GLU A 105 -8.53 8.33 16.82
N ILE A 106 -8.11 7.23 17.48
CA ILE A 106 -7.88 5.93 16.82
C ILE A 106 -9.13 5.06 16.97
N LYS A 107 -9.58 4.45 15.87
CA LYS A 107 -10.71 3.51 15.82
C LYS A 107 -10.23 2.15 15.32
N ASP A 108 -10.28 1.15 16.19
CA ASP A 108 -10.01 -0.23 15.83
C ASP A 108 -11.19 -0.85 15.08
N MET A 109 -10.89 -1.52 13.96
CA MET A 109 -11.89 -2.22 13.15
C MET A 109 -11.24 -3.33 12.32
N GLU A 110 -12.06 -4.21 11.72
CA GLU A 110 -11.57 -5.22 10.79
C GLU A 110 -10.85 -4.57 9.60
N PHE A 111 -9.69 -5.14 9.19
CA PHE A 111 -8.83 -4.58 8.14
C PHE A 111 -9.61 -4.28 6.85
N GLY A 112 -10.43 -5.22 6.40
CA GLY A 112 -11.25 -5.07 5.19
C GLY A 112 -12.30 -3.95 5.25
N SER A 113 -12.58 -3.41 6.45
CA SER A 113 -13.54 -2.31 6.64
C SER A 113 -12.90 -0.93 6.54
N ILE A 114 -11.56 -0.83 6.67
CA ILE A 114 -10.84 0.46 6.75
C ILE A 114 -11.04 1.30 5.48
N ILE A 115 -10.84 0.71 4.31
CA ILE A 115 -10.98 1.42 3.01
C ILE A 115 -12.39 2.00 2.86
N GLY A 116 -13.43 1.22 3.19
CA GLY A 116 -14.82 1.69 3.13
C GLY A 116 -15.10 2.83 4.12
N ALA A 117 -14.52 2.78 5.32
CA ALA A 117 -14.66 3.84 6.32
C ALA A 117 -13.99 5.15 5.87
N VAL A 118 -12.80 5.07 5.25
CA VAL A 118 -12.09 6.21 4.67
C VAL A 118 -12.85 6.78 3.47
N GLN A 119 -13.30 5.92 2.55
CA GLN A 119 -14.02 6.32 1.35
C GLN A 119 -15.30 7.10 1.67
N THR A 120 -16.04 6.66 2.70
CA THR A 120 -17.30 7.28 3.11
C THR A 120 -17.11 8.50 4.02
N GLY A 121 -15.89 8.81 4.44
CA GLY A 121 -15.59 9.89 5.39
C GLY A 121 -16.05 9.58 6.82
N ALA A 122 -16.25 8.31 7.18
CA ALA A 122 -16.53 7.89 8.56
C ALA A 122 -15.30 8.02 9.47
N VAL A 123 -14.13 7.98 8.84
CA VAL A 123 -12.80 8.32 9.39
C VAL A 123 -12.03 9.14 8.36
N ASP A 124 -11.00 9.87 8.81
CA ASP A 124 -10.21 10.73 7.96
C ASP A 124 -9.11 9.98 7.21
N ILE A 125 -8.44 9.07 7.93
CA ILE A 125 -7.31 8.29 7.42
C ILE A 125 -7.45 6.81 7.80
N GLY A 126 -6.83 5.95 6.98
CA GLY A 126 -6.58 4.54 7.30
C GLY A 126 -5.07 4.30 7.40
N MET A 127 -4.60 3.81 8.55
CA MET A 127 -3.19 3.48 8.78
C MET A 127 -3.13 2.15 9.54
N ALA A 128 -2.69 1.10 8.85
CA ALA A 128 -2.79 -0.29 9.30
C ALA A 128 -1.80 -1.20 8.54
N GLY A 129 -0.53 -0.78 8.41
CA GLY A 129 0.41 -1.49 7.55
C GLY A 129 -0.13 -1.68 6.13
N MET A 130 -0.81 -0.66 5.59
CA MET A 130 -1.59 -0.82 4.37
C MET A 130 -0.76 -0.62 3.12
N THR A 131 -0.60 -1.68 2.33
CA THR A 131 0.10 -1.66 1.04
C THR A 131 -0.69 -0.93 -0.03
N VAL A 132 0.00 -0.11 -0.82
CA VAL A 132 -0.55 0.54 -2.02
C VAL A 132 -0.73 -0.51 -3.11
N THR A 133 -1.97 -0.67 -3.61
CA THR A 133 -2.27 -1.53 -4.76
C THR A 133 -3.10 -0.79 -5.80
N GLU A 134 -3.03 -1.22 -7.07
CA GLU A 134 -3.83 -0.63 -8.14
C GLU A 134 -5.34 -0.71 -7.85
N ASP A 135 -5.81 -1.79 -7.23
CA ASP A 135 -7.22 -1.96 -6.89
C ASP A 135 -7.65 -1.01 -5.77
N ARG A 136 -6.85 -0.84 -4.73
CA ARG A 136 -7.10 0.12 -3.66
C ARG A 136 -7.10 1.56 -4.19
N LEU A 137 -6.17 1.89 -5.08
CA LEU A 137 -6.09 3.20 -5.76
C LEU A 137 -7.33 3.54 -6.62
N LYS A 138 -8.13 2.57 -7.03
CA LYS A 138 -9.41 2.86 -7.71
C LYS A 138 -10.43 3.51 -6.77
N THR A 139 -10.35 3.22 -5.48
CA THR A 139 -11.34 3.58 -4.46
C THR A 139 -10.89 4.73 -3.57
N ILE A 140 -9.63 4.75 -3.16
CA ILE A 140 -9.03 5.74 -2.25
C ILE A 140 -7.73 6.28 -2.84
N ASP A 141 -7.24 7.40 -2.29
CA ASP A 141 -5.88 7.88 -2.49
C ASP A 141 -4.97 7.41 -1.36
N PHE A 142 -3.67 7.45 -1.60
CA PHE A 142 -2.63 7.19 -0.62
C PHE A 142 -1.67 8.36 -0.52
N THR A 143 -1.07 8.49 0.65
CA THR A 143 0.08 9.37 0.87
C THR A 143 1.34 8.78 0.23
N ASP A 144 2.44 9.50 0.34
CA ASP A 144 3.78 8.92 0.19
C ASP A 144 3.97 7.79 1.19
N SER A 145 4.76 6.78 0.79
CA SER A 145 5.07 5.63 1.65
C SER A 145 5.84 6.06 2.90
N TYR A 146 5.46 5.52 4.08
CA TYR A 146 6.15 5.75 5.35
C TYR A 146 7.00 4.57 5.81
N ALA A 147 6.76 3.36 5.27
CA ALA A 147 7.51 2.15 5.58
C ALA A 147 7.56 1.20 4.38
N THR A 148 8.51 0.27 4.42
CA THR A 148 8.60 -0.87 3.49
C THR A 148 8.41 -2.16 4.27
N ALA A 149 7.84 -3.17 3.63
CA ALA A 149 7.65 -4.48 4.20
C ALA A 149 7.92 -5.58 3.17
N VAL A 150 7.99 -6.81 3.65
CA VAL A 150 8.17 -8.00 2.82
C VAL A 150 7.19 -9.05 3.31
N GLN A 151 6.41 -9.62 2.41
CA GLN A 151 5.61 -10.81 2.71
C GLN A 151 6.55 -12.02 2.89
N VAL A 152 6.33 -12.77 3.96
CA VAL A 152 7.10 -13.97 4.29
C VAL A 152 6.18 -15.16 4.55
N ILE A 153 6.77 -16.34 4.65
CA ILE A 153 6.06 -17.59 4.93
C ILE A 153 6.45 -18.08 6.32
N ILE A 154 5.46 -18.28 7.19
CA ILE A 154 5.63 -18.95 8.48
C ILE A 154 5.22 -20.41 8.33
N VAL A 155 6.04 -21.32 8.84
CA VAL A 155 5.76 -22.76 8.89
C VAL A 155 6.11 -23.33 10.26
N LYS A 156 5.71 -24.58 10.54
CA LYS A 156 6.22 -25.31 11.70
C LYS A 156 7.71 -25.62 11.54
N GLU A 157 8.46 -25.69 12.64
CA GLU A 157 9.90 -26.00 12.62
C GLU A 157 10.23 -27.32 11.90
N ASP A 158 9.36 -28.34 12.05
CA ASP A 158 9.48 -29.66 11.45
C ASP A 158 8.86 -29.76 10.05
N SER A 159 8.38 -28.63 9.49
CA SER A 159 7.79 -28.61 8.15
C SER A 159 8.82 -28.89 7.07
N GLU A 160 8.40 -29.65 6.04
CA GLU A 160 9.18 -29.90 4.81
C GLU A 160 9.07 -28.73 3.81
N ILE A 161 8.18 -27.76 4.03
CA ILE A 161 8.04 -26.55 3.21
C ILE A 161 9.29 -25.69 3.45
N ALA A 162 10.04 -25.42 2.38
CA ALA A 162 11.28 -24.64 2.41
C ALA A 162 11.25 -23.40 1.54
N SER A 163 10.25 -23.29 0.65
CA SER A 163 10.09 -22.18 -0.29
C SER A 163 8.62 -21.98 -0.69
N ALA A 164 8.33 -20.92 -1.43
CA ALA A 164 7.01 -20.66 -2.00
C ALA A 164 6.57 -21.76 -3.00
N ASP A 165 7.51 -22.37 -3.71
CA ASP A 165 7.20 -23.47 -4.66
C ASP A 165 6.62 -24.70 -3.96
N ASP A 166 6.93 -24.92 -2.69
CA ASP A 166 6.44 -26.05 -1.89
C ASP A 166 5.00 -25.85 -1.37
N LEU A 167 4.41 -24.67 -1.60
CA LEU A 167 3.03 -24.36 -1.18
C LEU A 167 1.99 -24.98 -2.13
N GLU A 168 2.37 -25.50 -3.29
CA GLU A 168 1.43 -26.15 -4.21
C GLU A 168 0.70 -27.31 -3.52
N GLY A 169 -0.64 -27.27 -3.49
CA GLY A 169 -1.48 -28.26 -2.82
C GLY A 169 -1.50 -28.20 -1.29
N LYS A 170 -0.86 -27.23 -0.68
CA LYS A 170 -0.93 -26.97 0.77
C LYS A 170 -2.08 -26.02 1.10
N THR A 171 -2.51 -26.06 2.35
CA THR A 171 -3.48 -25.11 2.88
C THR A 171 -2.76 -23.95 3.54
N VAL A 172 -2.95 -22.73 3.04
CA VAL A 172 -2.29 -21.53 3.55
C VAL A 172 -3.26 -20.63 4.30
N GLY A 173 -2.88 -20.22 5.51
CA GLY A 173 -3.61 -19.24 6.31
C GLY A 173 -3.17 -17.81 5.95
N VAL A 174 -4.13 -16.90 5.83
CA VAL A 174 -3.88 -15.47 5.56
C VAL A 174 -4.83 -14.61 6.37
N GLN A 175 -4.47 -13.35 6.59
CA GLN A 175 -5.45 -12.37 7.04
C GLN A 175 -6.29 -11.90 5.84
N GLU A 176 -7.60 -11.90 6.00
CA GLU A 176 -8.56 -11.57 4.94
C GLU A 176 -8.39 -10.14 4.42
N ASN A 177 -8.49 -9.94 3.10
CA ASN A 177 -8.39 -8.66 2.38
C ASN A 177 -6.99 -8.00 2.42
N THR A 178 -5.96 -8.68 2.92
CA THR A 178 -4.56 -8.23 2.82
C THR A 178 -3.96 -8.59 1.47
N THR A 179 -2.77 -8.06 1.17
CA THR A 179 -1.98 -8.46 -0.01
C THR A 179 -1.53 -9.91 0.09
N GLY A 180 -1.24 -10.41 1.29
CA GLY A 180 -0.97 -11.84 1.51
C GLY A 180 -2.14 -12.74 1.10
N ASP A 181 -3.39 -12.34 1.35
CA ASP A 181 -4.59 -13.05 0.86
C ASP A 181 -4.68 -13.00 -0.66
N ILE A 182 -4.50 -11.81 -1.26
CA ILE A 182 -4.57 -11.65 -2.72
C ILE A 182 -3.53 -12.50 -3.41
N PHE A 183 -2.26 -12.41 -3.00
CA PHE A 183 -1.16 -13.16 -3.62
C PHE A 183 -1.31 -14.66 -3.42
N ALA A 184 -1.64 -15.11 -2.21
CA ALA A 184 -1.86 -16.53 -1.94
C ALA A 184 -3.02 -17.09 -2.78
N THR A 185 -4.10 -16.33 -2.95
CA THR A 185 -5.25 -16.74 -3.75
C THR A 185 -4.91 -16.81 -5.23
N ASP A 186 -4.17 -15.84 -5.75
CA ASP A 186 -3.73 -15.80 -7.15
C ASP A 186 -2.79 -16.96 -7.49
N ASP A 187 -1.87 -17.29 -6.58
CA ASP A 187 -0.84 -18.28 -6.83
C ASP A 187 -1.30 -19.72 -6.54
N LEU A 188 -2.10 -19.93 -5.50
CA LEU A 188 -2.47 -21.27 -5.01
C LEU A 188 -3.91 -21.64 -5.33
N GLY A 189 -4.76 -20.67 -5.65
CA GLY A 189 -6.20 -20.84 -5.88
C GLY A 189 -7.02 -20.82 -4.60
N GLU A 190 -8.25 -20.36 -4.72
CA GLU A 190 -9.23 -20.13 -3.63
C GLU A 190 -9.38 -21.31 -2.66
N GLY A 191 -9.35 -22.53 -3.18
CA GLY A 191 -9.55 -23.77 -2.39
C GLY A 191 -8.40 -24.10 -1.42
N ASN A 192 -7.23 -23.48 -1.60
CA ASN A 192 -6.04 -23.70 -0.81
C ASN A 192 -5.79 -22.58 0.22
N VAL A 193 -6.60 -21.52 0.23
CA VAL A 193 -6.44 -20.37 1.11
C VAL A 193 -7.53 -20.37 2.18
N LYS A 194 -7.11 -20.27 3.46
CA LYS A 194 -7.99 -20.06 4.60
C LYS A 194 -7.82 -18.67 5.16
N ARG A 195 -8.90 -17.89 5.12
CA ARG A 195 -8.95 -16.51 5.59
C ARG A 195 -9.31 -16.41 7.04
N TYR A 196 -8.64 -15.51 7.75
CA TYR A 196 -8.86 -15.18 9.15
C TYR A 196 -9.02 -13.66 9.29
N ASN A 197 -9.80 -13.21 10.26
CA ASN A 197 -9.97 -11.78 10.51
C ASN A 197 -8.68 -11.10 10.96
N LYS A 198 -7.80 -11.85 11.63
CA LYS A 198 -6.53 -11.35 12.19
C LYS A 198 -5.38 -12.29 11.84
N GLY A 199 -4.19 -11.72 11.65
CA GLY A 199 -2.98 -12.50 11.36
C GLY A 199 -2.62 -13.51 12.47
N ASN A 200 -2.77 -13.12 13.73
CA ASN A 200 -2.52 -14.03 14.87
C ASN A 200 -3.47 -15.25 14.87
N ASP A 201 -4.70 -15.13 14.37
CA ASP A 201 -5.62 -16.27 14.26
C ASP A 201 -5.15 -17.27 13.19
N ALA A 202 -4.59 -16.76 12.07
CA ALA A 202 -3.95 -17.59 11.05
C ALA A 202 -2.74 -18.35 11.63
N VAL A 203 -1.90 -17.66 12.43
CA VAL A 203 -0.74 -18.26 13.10
C VAL A 203 -1.17 -19.31 14.14
N ALA A 204 -2.22 -19.07 14.91
CA ALA A 204 -2.79 -20.06 15.83
C ALA A 204 -3.33 -21.30 15.08
N ALA A 205 -3.91 -21.11 13.90
CA ALA A 205 -4.34 -22.20 13.02
C ALA A 205 -3.14 -23.02 12.50
N LEU A 206 -2.01 -22.39 12.18
CA LEU A 206 -0.77 -23.07 11.82
C LEU A 206 -0.22 -23.87 12.99
N ALA A 207 -0.10 -23.27 14.17
CA ALA A 207 0.39 -23.95 15.37
C ALA A 207 -0.44 -25.20 15.68
N SER A 208 -1.78 -25.14 15.53
CA SER A 208 -2.69 -26.27 15.73
C SER A 208 -2.75 -27.27 14.57
N GLY A 209 -2.10 -26.97 13.42
CA GLY A 209 -2.09 -27.86 12.23
C GLY A 209 -3.37 -27.82 11.39
N VAL A 210 -4.14 -26.75 11.50
CA VAL A 210 -5.33 -26.49 10.64
C VAL A 210 -4.94 -25.96 9.27
N VAL A 211 -3.80 -25.27 9.18
CA VAL A 211 -3.12 -24.85 7.95
C VAL A 211 -1.68 -25.32 7.95
N ASP A 212 -1.05 -25.42 6.79
CA ASP A 212 0.31 -25.89 6.60
C ASP A 212 1.34 -24.77 6.65
N ALA A 213 0.94 -23.56 6.28
CA ALA A 213 1.75 -22.35 6.28
C ALA A 213 0.88 -21.11 6.51
N VAL A 214 1.52 -19.98 6.85
CA VAL A 214 0.88 -18.65 6.89
C VAL A 214 1.71 -17.68 6.03
N ILE A 215 1.05 -16.86 5.22
CA ILE A 215 1.68 -15.73 4.50
C ILE A 215 1.26 -14.45 5.21
N ILE A 216 2.25 -13.65 5.61
CA ILE A 216 2.08 -12.40 6.34
C ILE A 216 3.37 -11.58 6.24
N ASP A 217 3.31 -10.30 6.60
CA ASP A 217 4.47 -9.39 6.61
C ASP A 217 5.52 -9.79 7.65
N ASN A 218 6.79 -9.52 7.34
CA ASN A 218 7.96 -9.99 8.07
C ASN A 218 8.02 -9.53 9.53
N GLU A 219 7.71 -8.27 9.84
CA GLU A 219 7.81 -7.78 11.21
C GLU A 219 6.70 -8.35 12.12
N PRO A 220 5.42 -8.38 11.71
CA PRO A 220 4.41 -9.15 12.41
C PRO A 220 4.74 -10.65 12.50
N ALA A 221 5.30 -11.25 11.45
CA ALA A 221 5.74 -12.64 11.48
C ALA A 221 6.78 -12.90 12.59
N LYS A 222 7.80 -12.02 12.71
CA LYS A 222 8.80 -12.10 13.79
C LYS A 222 8.14 -12.05 15.17
N SER A 223 7.21 -11.10 15.35
CA SER A 223 6.48 -10.94 16.61
C SER A 223 5.64 -12.18 16.95
N PHE A 224 4.94 -12.74 15.96
CA PHE A 224 4.11 -13.93 16.17
C PHE A 224 4.93 -15.20 16.40
N VAL A 225 6.02 -15.39 15.67
CA VAL A 225 6.92 -16.53 15.86
C VAL A 225 7.59 -16.46 17.23
N ALA A 226 8.02 -15.28 17.69
CA ALA A 226 8.58 -15.09 19.03
C ALA A 226 7.58 -15.42 20.15
N ALA A 227 6.28 -15.30 19.90
CA ALA A 227 5.20 -15.59 20.84
C ALA A 227 4.68 -17.04 20.77
N ASN A 228 5.12 -17.83 19.78
CA ASN A 228 4.62 -19.19 19.52
C ASN A 228 5.77 -20.15 19.24
N ASP A 229 6.11 -20.98 20.21
CA ASP A 229 7.15 -22.01 20.07
C ASP A 229 6.83 -22.99 18.92
N GLY A 230 7.86 -23.51 18.27
CA GLY A 230 7.74 -24.51 17.22
C GLY A 230 7.35 -23.97 15.83
N LEU A 231 7.41 -22.67 15.64
CA LEU A 231 7.24 -22.00 14.36
C LEU A 231 8.54 -21.36 13.89
N LYS A 232 8.72 -21.24 12.58
CA LYS A 232 9.83 -20.53 11.93
C LYS A 232 9.36 -19.75 10.72
N ILE A 233 10.07 -18.67 10.41
CA ILE A 233 9.94 -17.91 9.16
C ILE A 233 10.92 -18.51 8.17
N LEU A 234 10.50 -18.67 6.90
CA LEU A 234 11.40 -19.09 5.83
C LEU A 234 12.29 -17.91 5.39
N ASP A 235 13.53 -18.18 5.02
CA ASP A 235 14.52 -17.18 4.56
C ASP A 235 14.21 -16.58 3.17
N THR A 236 13.08 -16.94 2.56
CA THR A 236 12.66 -16.46 1.24
C THR A 236 11.60 -15.39 1.35
N SER A 237 11.82 -14.23 0.71
CA SER A 237 10.77 -13.23 0.53
C SER A 237 9.69 -13.75 -0.42
N TYR A 238 8.43 -13.45 -0.11
CA TYR A 238 7.29 -13.77 -0.97
C TYR A 238 6.94 -12.59 -1.89
N ALA A 239 6.86 -11.37 -1.36
CA ALA A 239 6.64 -10.14 -2.10
C ALA A 239 7.17 -8.92 -1.34
N ASP A 240 7.66 -7.92 -2.07
CA ASP A 240 8.06 -6.61 -1.51
C ASP A 240 6.87 -5.67 -1.50
N GLU A 241 6.73 -4.86 -0.45
CA GLU A 241 5.60 -3.99 -0.23
C GLU A 241 6.00 -2.59 0.27
N GLN A 242 5.09 -1.64 0.10
CA GLN A 242 5.23 -0.27 0.63
C GLN A 242 3.95 0.12 1.34
N TYR A 243 4.08 0.54 2.61
CA TYR A 243 2.96 1.03 3.40
C TYR A 243 2.77 2.52 3.23
N ALA A 244 1.51 2.92 3.03
CA ALA A 244 1.11 4.31 2.95
C ALA A 244 -0.22 4.54 3.69
N ILE A 245 -0.52 5.79 3.98
CA ILE A 245 -1.74 6.18 4.67
C ILE A 245 -2.85 6.36 3.65
N ALA A 246 -3.97 5.66 3.84
CA ALA A 246 -5.14 5.77 3.00
C ALA A 246 -5.92 7.05 3.33
N VAL A 247 -6.32 7.81 2.31
CA VAL A 247 -7.11 9.04 2.42
C VAL A 247 -8.21 9.04 1.36
N SER A 248 -9.36 9.66 1.64
CA SER A 248 -10.43 9.78 0.66
C SER A 248 -10.00 10.61 -0.56
N LYS A 249 -10.34 10.16 -1.77
CA LYS A 249 -10.12 10.91 -3.02
C LYS A 249 -10.77 12.30 -3.03
N ASP A 250 -11.84 12.45 -2.24
CA ASP A 250 -12.57 13.72 -2.13
C ASP A 250 -11.92 14.70 -1.12
N ASN A 251 -10.79 14.30 -0.52
CA ASN A 251 -10.07 15.07 0.52
C ASN A 251 -8.59 15.30 0.17
N LYS A 252 -8.34 15.81 -1.02
CA LYS A 252 -6.96 16.11 -1.51
C LYS A 252 -6.19 17.03 -0.57
N GLY A 253 -6.87 18.01 0.04
CA GLY A 253 -6.24 18.89 1.03
C GLY A 253 -5.69 18.14 2.24
N LEU A 254 -6.37 17.09 2.71
CA LEU A 254 -5.84 16.24 3.77
C LEU A 254 -4.66 15.40 3.28
N THR A 255 -4.73 14.82 2.07
CA THR A 255 -3.62 14.06 1.49
C THR A 255 -2.33 14.90 1.42
N GLU A 256 -2.43 16.15 0.92
CA GLU A 256 -1.28 17.07 0.86
C GLU A 256 -0.78 17.48 2.25
N ALA A 257 -1.69 17.75 3.19
CA ALA A 257 -1.32 18.12 4.54
C ALA A 257 -0.61 16.97 5.28
N VAL A 258 -1.09 15.74 5.12
CA VAL A 258 -0.46 14.53 5.70
C VAL A 258 0.90 14.26 5.04
N ASN A 259 1.01 14.37 3.70
CA ASN A 259 2.28 14.23 3.00
C ASN A 259 3.33 15.25 3.47
N LYS A 260 2.91 16.50 3.63
CA LYS A 260 3.79 17.53 4.18
C LYS A 260 4.27 17.17 5.60
N ALA A 261 3.36 16.74 6.47
CA ALA A 261 3.72 16.29 7.82
C ALA A 261 4.68 15.10 7.78
N LEU A 262 4.43 14.09 6.93
CA LEU A 262 5.33 12.95 6.75
C LEU A 262 6.73 13.37 6.25
N SER A 263 6.80 14.28 5.28
CA SER A 263 8.09 14.82 4.81
C SER A 263 8.87 15.45 5.93
N GLU A 264 8.23 16.30 6.72
CA GLU A 264 8.86 16.95 7.88
C GLU A 264 9.33 15.91 8.93
N LEU A 265 8.56 14.84 9.20
CA LEU A 265 8.94 13.77 10.12
C LEU A 265 10.13 12.95 9.61
N LYS A 266 10.24 12.77 8.29
CA LYS A 266 11.42 12.15 7.66
C LYS A 266 12.64 13.06 7.76
N GLU A 267 12.49 14.35 7.44
CA GLU A 267 13.58 15.32 7.44
C GLU A 267 14.18 15.58 8.84
N ASP A 268 13.34 15.61 9.89
CA ASP A 268 13.78 15.82 11.26
C ASP A 268 14.20 14.53 11.99
N GLY A 269 14.06 13.36 11.32
CA GLY A 269 14.41 12.05 11.83
C GLY A 269 13.46 11.52 12.90
N SER A 270 12.28 12.10 13.05
CA SER A 270 11.27 11.64 14.03
C SER A 270 10.66 10.30 13.59
N LEU A 271 10.43 10.11 12.28
CA LEU A 271 9.93 8.85 11.74
C LEU A 271 10.94 7.72 12.02
N ASP A 272 12.22 7.94 11.72
CA ASP A 272 13.27 6.94 11.94
C ASP A 272 13.37 6.52 13.42
N LYS A 273 13.28 7.50 14.34
CA LYS A 273 13.29 7.21 15.79
C LYS A 273 12.11 6.35 16.25
N ILE A 274 10.92 6.57 15.67
CA ILE A 274 9.77 5.71 15.95
C ILE A 274 10.02 4.30 15.41
N VAL A 275 10.49 4.18 14.17
CA VAL A 275 10.79 2.87 13.57
C VAL A 275 11.86 2.15 14.41
N GLU A 276 12.98 2.78 14.75
CA GLU A 276 14.04 2.19 15.57
C GLU A 276 13.58 1.77 16.97
N LYS A 277 12.61 2.48 17.56
CA LYS A 277 12.03 2.11 18.85
C LYS A 277 11.35 0.75 18.83
N TYR A 278 10.66 0.43 17.73
CA TYR A 278 9.87 -0.78 17.57
C TYR A 278 10.57 -1.89 16.78
N ILE A 279 11.43 -1.50 15.84
CA ILE A 279 12.23 -2.38 14.99
C ILE A 279 13.69 -1.94 15.11
N PRO A 280 14.39 -2.34 16.19
CA PRO A 280 15.79 -1.99 16.37
C PRO A 280 16.64 -2.62 15.26
N ALA A 281 17.66 -1.86 14.79
CA ALA A 281 18.63 -2.39 13.84
C ALA A 281 19.35 -3.61 14.44
N GLU A 282 19.50 -4.69 13.66
CA GLU A 282 20.21 -5.92 14.05
C GLU A 282 21.73 -5.69 14.19
#